data_92363ab43e1743dc57dc1778db2f5d39
#
_entry.id   92363ab43e1743dc57dc1778db2f5d39
#
_cell.length_a   1.000
_cell.length_b   1.000
_cell.length_c   1.000
_cell.angle_alpha   90.00
_cell.angle_beta   90.00
_cell.angle_gamma   90.00
#
_symmetry.space_group_name_H-M   'P 1'
#
loop_
_entity.id
_entity.type
_entity.pdbx_description
1 polymer ?
#
loop_
_entity_poly.entity_id
_entity_poly.type
_entity_poly.pdbx_seq_one_letter_code
_entity_poly.pdbx_strand_id
1 'polypeptide(L)'
;GCMLIPYRTRLDDTHMGPFIREAAPAGVLAAGGDGTLKEVVNVILKEKLDIPIAIIGSGTSNDFVSHLGVNDNLEGYFDHIVSGTTIFCDVGHVGTEYFVNVASAGMLTSVAHEVNARLKHAMGKAAYYLRGLGELPRFHTMQLHIETDDKVYDVAAYFFIIVNSTIAGGLKNAAPLAKLDDGKLDMLVVRQCSLPEFMALAASVIARRIDPQDKNILYIQAATFKVQADEPAESDLDGERGPHLPLIIETVPKAIRLFI
;
A
#
# COMPACT_ATOMS: atom_id res chain seq x y z
N GLY A 1 -16.47 -14.10 -26.71
CA GLY A 1 -17.00 -13.76 -25.40
C GLY A 1 -16.22 -14.50 -24.32
N CYS A 2 -16.16 -13.95 -23.11
CA CYS A 2 -15.52 -14.57 -21.96
C CYS A 2 -16.58 -15.31 -21.12
N MET A 3 -16.19 -16.45 -20.55
CA MET A 3 -16.97 -17.16 -19.54
C MET A 3 -16.45 -16.74 -18.17
N LEU A 4 -17.34 -16.31 -17.27
CA LEU A 4 -17.01 -15.99 -15.89
C LEU A 4 -17.31 -17.19 -14.98
N ILE A 5 -16.34 -17.57 -14.16
CA ILE A 5 -16.50 -18.57 -13.12
C ILE A 5 -16.43 -17.84 -11.79
N PRO A 6 -17.56 -17.61 -11.09
CA PRO A 6 -17.57 -16.84 -9.86
C PRO A 6 -16.92 -17.62 -8.71
N TYR A 7 -16.10 -16.92 -7.93
CA TYR A 7 -15.52 -17.38 -6.68
C TYR A 7 -15.79 -16.37 -5.58
N ARG A 8 -16.20 -16.82 -4.41
CA ARG A 8 -16.41 -15.93 -3.25
C ARG A 8 -15.28 -16.15 -2.25
N THR A 9 -14.46 -15.12 -2.05
CA THR A 9 -13.39 -15.12 -1.06
C THR A 9 -13.93 -15.28 0.37
N ARG A 10 -13.14 -15.87 1.25
CA ARG A 10 -13.42 -16.08 2.67
C ARG A 10 -12.22 -15.61 3.46
N LEU A 11 -12.40 -15.29 4.73
CA LEU A 11 -11.29 -15.07 5.66
C LEU A 11 -10.40 -16.33 5.70
N ASP A 12 -9.08 -16.14 5.62
CA ASP A 12 -8.07 -17.21 5.61
C ASP A 12 -8.30 -18.26 4.51
N ASP A 13 -8.53 -17.79 3.28
CA ASP A 13 -8.98 -18.61 2.16
C ASP A 13 -7.85 -19.49 1.59
N THR A 14 -7.75 -20.72 2.07
CA THR A 14 -6.82 -21.74 1.57
C THR A 14 -7.31 -22.42 0.28
N HIS A 15 -8.52 -22.14 -0.20
CA HIS A 15 -9.13 -22.81 -1.34
C HIS A 15 -8.98 -22.05 -2.66
N MET A 16 -8.69 -20.75 -2.62
CA MET A 16 -8.58 -19.91 -3.80
C MET A 16 -7.48 -20.40 -4.75
N GLY A 17 -6.30 -20.71 -4.24
CA GLY A 17 -5.18 -21.20 -5.06
C GLY A 17 -5.51 -22.51 -5.80
N PRO A 18 -5.94 -23.57 -5.10
CA PRO A 18 -6.42 -24.80 -5.73
C PRO A 18 -7.53 -24.56 -6.76
N PHE A 19 -8.51 -23.70 -6.46
CA PHE A 19 -9.59 -23.37 -7.37
C PHE A 19 -9.07 -22.71 -8.66
N ILE A 20 -8.16 -21.74 -8.57
CA ILE A 20 -7.57 -21.08 -9.73
C ILE A 20 -6.78 -22.08 -10.59
N ARG A 21 -6.03 -22.99 -9.97
CA ARG A 21 -5.30 -24.04 -10.70
C ARG A 21 -6.23 -25.00 -11.45
N GLU A 22 -7.31 -25.44 -10.81
CA GLU A 22 -8.29 -26.35 -11.42
C GLU A 22 -9.04 -25.68 -12.57
N ALA A 23 -9.48 -24.43 -12.37
CA ALA A 23 -10.22 -23.65 -13.37
C ALA A 23 -9.32 -23.22 -14.54
N ALA A 24 -8.00 -23.11 -14.34
CA ALA A 24 -7.01 -22.65 -15.32
C ALA A 24 -7.48 -21.44 -16.15
N PRO A 25 -7.92 -20.35 -15.52
CA PRO A 25 -8.51 -19.22 -16.23
C PRO A 25 -7.46 -18.42 -17.00
N ALA A 26 -7.89 -17.67 -18.02
CA ALA A 26 -7.03 -16.74 -18.76
C ALA A 26 -6.65 -15.49 -17.92
N GLY A 27 -7.39 -15.19 -16.85
CA GLY A 27 -7.14 -14.09 -15.93
C GLY A 27 -8.04 -14.16 -14.72
N VAL A 28 -7.71 -13.42 -13.67
CA VAL A 28 -8.51 -13.30 -12.44
C VAL A 28 -9.08 -11.90 -12.36
N LEU A 29 -10.39 -11.76 -12.14
CA LEU A 29 -11.04 -10.49 -11.88
C LEU A 29 -11.31 -10.35 -10.37
N ALA A 30 -10.54 -9.52 -9.68
CA ALA A 30 -10.74 -9.18 -8.29
C ALA A 30 -11.76 -8.05 -8.16
N ALA A 31 -12.97 -8.34 -7.66
CA ALA A 31 -14.00 -7.36 -7.38
C ALA A 31 -14.03 -7.10 -5.86
N GLY A 32 -13.46 -5.99 -5.41
CA GLY A 32 -13.35 -5.70 -3.98
C GLY A 32 -12.55 -4.43 -3.69
N GLY A 33 -12.06 -4.29 -2.47
CA GLY A 33 -11.13 -3.22 -2.06
C GLY A 33 -9.67 -3.66 -2.15
N ASP A 34 -8.79 -2.80 -1.63
CA ASP A 34 -7.33 -3.04 -1.60
C ASP A 34 -6.98 -4.37 -0.89
N GLY A 35 -7.70 -4.74 0.18
CA GLY A 35 -7.51 -6.02 0.87
C GLY A 35 -7.83 -7.24 -0.01
N THR A 36 -8.89 -7.18 -0.84
CA THR A 36 -9.21 -8.27 -1.78
C THR A 36 -8.12 -8.42 -2.84
N LEU A 37 -7.59 -7.29 -3.34
CA LEU A 37 -6.47 -7.32 -4.26
C LEU A 37 -5.24 -7.95 -3.63
N LYS A 38 -4.87 -7.52 -2.41
CA LYS A 38 -3.75 -8.08 -1.64
C LYS A 38 -3.88 -9.60 -1.48
N GLU A 39 -5.08 -10.08 -1.11
CA GLU A 39 -5.35 -11.52 -0.96
C GLU A 39 -5.12 -12.28 -2.28
N VAL A 40 -5.68 -11.79 -3.38
CA VAL A 40 -5.51 -12.41 -4.71
C VAL A 40 -4.03 -12.41 -5.13
N VAL A 41 -3.30 -11.30 -4.94
CA VAL A 41 -1.88 -11.19 -5.25
C VAL A 41 -1.05 -12.17 -4.42
N ASN A 42 -1.31 -12.26 -3.10
CA ASN A 42 -0.63 -13.20 -2.24
C ASN A 42 -0.84 -14.65 -2.68
N VAL A 43 -2.06 -15.03 -3.05
CA VAL A 43 -2.36 -16.38 -3.58
C VAL A 43 -1.60 -16.62 -4.87
N ILE A 44 -1.66 -15.71 -5.83
CA ILE A 44 -0.99 -15.84 -7.14
C ILE A 44 0.52 -16.01 -6.97
N LEU A 45 1.14 -15.20 -6.12
CA LEU A 45 2.60 -15.23 -5.92
C LEU A 45 3.05 -16.46 -5.11
N LYS A 46 2.37 -16.79 -4.01
CA LYS A 46 2.68 -17.98 -3.19
C LYS A 46 2.50 -19.28 -3.98
N GLU A 47 1.50 -19.34 -4.83
CA GLU A 47 1.21 -20.47 -5.71
C GLU A 47 1.99 -20.46 -7.02
N LYS A 48 2.81 -19.41 -7.27
CA LYS A 48 3.63 -19.21 -8.48
C LYS A 48 2.81 -19.29 -9.78
N LEU A 49 1.63 -18.67 -9.76
CA LEU A 49 0.74 -18.63 -10.93
C LEU A 49 1.11 -17.43 -11.82
N ASP A 50 1.28 -17.66 -13.11
CA ASP A 50 1.48 -16.60 -14.11
C ASP A 50 0.13 -16.23 -14.76
N ILE A 51 -0.73 -15.57 -14.03
CA ILE A 51 -2.08 -15.21 -14.46
C ILE A 51 -2.28 -13.71 -14.27
N PRO A 52 -2.74 -12.95 -15.29
CA PRO A 52 -3.00 -11.53 -15.14
C PRO A 52 -4.23 -11.26 -14.27
N ILE A 53 -4.21 -10.14 -13.56
CA ILE A 53 -5.25 -9.72 -12.62
C ILE A 53 -5.95 -8.49 -13.18
N ALA A 54 -7.27 -8.54 -13.25
CA ALA A 54 -8.14 -7.39 -13.41
C ALA A 54 -8.71 -6.98 -12.05
N ILE A 55 -8.99 -5.69 -11.87
CA ILE A 55 -9.43 -5.15 -10.57
C ILE A 55 -10.63 -4.25 -10.77
N ILE A 56 -11.70 -4.47 -10.01
CA ILE A 56 -12.82 -3.54 -9.89
C ILE A 56 -12.90 -3.10 -8.44
N GLY A 57 -12.58 -1.84 -8.19
CA GLY A 57 -12.61 -1.25 -6.87
C GLY A 57 -14.02 -1.01 -6.37
N SER A 58 -14.46 -1.78 -5.38
CA SER A 58 -15.73 -1.59 -4.67
C SER A 58 -15.55 -1.35 -3.16
N GLY A 59 -14.33 -1.22 -2.70
CA GLY A 59 -13.98 -0.91 -1.32
C GLY A 59 -14.06 0.58 -0.98
N THR A 60 -13.67 0.94 0.24
CA THR A 60 -13.74 2.32 0.75
C THR A 60 -12.61 3.20 0.22
N SER A 61 -11.39 2.70 0.15
CA SER A 61 -10.22 3.47 -0.29
C SER A 61 -9.95 3.26 -1.77
N ASN A 62 -9.74 2.04 -2.20
CA ASN A 62 -9.40 1.66 -3.57
C ASN A 62 -8.22 2.50 -4.11
N ASP A 63 -7.19 2.68 -3.28
CA ASP A 63 -6.09 3.59 -3.59
C ASP A 63 -5.30 3.13 -4.81
N PHE A 64 -4.99 1.84 -4.87
CA PHE A 64 -4.27 1.25 -5.97
C PHE A 64 -5.08 1.28 -7.27
N VAL A 65 -6.36 0.94 -7.20
CA VAL A 65 -7.31 1.02 -8.34
C VAL A 65 -7.44 2.45 -8.86
N SER A 66 -7.48 3.42 -7.92
CA SER A 66 -7.55 4.84 -8.25
C SER A 66 -6.27 5.35 -8.93
N HIS A 67 -5.11 4.76 -8.60
CA HIS A 67 -3.86 5.06 -9.29
C HIS A 67 -3.86 4.55 -10.73
N LEU A 68 -4.41 3.36 -10.96
CA LEU A 68 -4.54 2.79 -12.31
C LEU A 68 -5.60 3.48 -13.17
N GLY A 69 -6.56 4.21 -12.56
CA GLY A 69 -7.63 4.90 -13.27
C GLY A 69 -8.68 3.99 -13.91
N VAL A 70 -8.67 2.70 -13.63
CA VAL A 70 -9.52 1.70 -14.30
C VAL A 70 -11.01 1.87 -14.00
N ASN A 71 -11.38 2.43 -12.84
CA ASN A 71 -12.78 2.69 -12.50
C ASN A 71 -13.38 3.91 -13.21
N ASP A 72 -12.56 4.76 -13.83
CA ASP A 72 -13.03 5.98 -14.50
C ASP A 72 -13.76 5.67 -15.81
N ASN A 73 -13.44 4.53 -16.46
CA ASN A 73 -14.08 4.04 -17.67
C ASN A 73 -14.15 2.50 -17.66
N LEU A 74 -15.12 1.94 -16.97
CA LEU A 74 -15.27 0.48 -16.86
C LEU A 74 -15.55 -0.22 -18.20
N GLU A 75 -16.27 0.40 -19.11
CA GLU A 75 -16.58 -0.20 -20.43
C GLU A 75 -15.27 -0.36 -21.23
N GLY A 76 -14.47 0.68 -21.35
CA GLY A 76 -13.16 0.61 -22.00
C GLY A 76 -12.21 -0.35 -21.28
N TYR A 77 -12.30 -0.44 -19.96
CA TYR A 77 -11.50 -1.38 -19.18
C TYR A 77 -11.86 -2.84 -19.49
N PHE A 78 -13.15 -3.17 -19.66
CA PHE A 78 -13.54 -4.51 -20.09
C PHE A 78 -13.05 -4.84 -21.51
N ASP A 79 -13.02 -3.86 -22.41
CA ASP A 79 -12.44 -4.06 -23.75
C ASP A 79 -10.94 -4.37 -23.66
N HIS A 80 -10.19 -3.73 -22.75
CA HIS A 80 -8.79 -4.01 -22.50
C HIS A 80 -8.58 -5.40 -21.90
N ILE A 81 -9.44 -5.83 -20.96
CA ILE A 81 -9.39 -7.20 -20.40
C ILE A 81 -9.59 -8.23 -21.52
N VAL A 82 -10.58 -8.02 -22.39
CA VAL A 82 -10.88 -8.93 -23.51
C VAL A 82 -9.76 -8.94 -24.56
N SER A 83 -9.12 -7.79 -24.81
CA SER A 83 -7.97 -7.70 -25.73
C SER A 83 -6.66 -8.25 -25.14
N GLY A 84 -6.59 -8.46 -23.84
CA GLY A 84 -5.40 -8.95 -23.15
C GLY A 84 -4.34 -7.87 -22.89
N THR A 85 -4.71 -6.59 -22.89
CA THR A 85 -3.76 -5.49 -22.63
C THR A 85 -3.37 -5.47 -21.15
N THR A 86 -2.08 -5.68 -20.88
CA THR A 86 -1.55 -5.75 -19.50
C THR A 86 -0.28 -4.94 -19.33
N ILE A 87 -0.02 -4.53 -18.09
CA ILE A 87 1.27 -3.99 -17.62
C ILE A 87 1.86 -4.91 -16.55
N PHE A 88 3.18 -4.87 -16.41
CA PHE A 88 3.84 -5.45 -15.24
C PHE A 88 3.78 -4.47 -14.07
N CYS A 89 3.71 -5.04 -12.87
CA CYS A 89 3.72 -4.27 -11.64
C CYS A 89 4.62 -4.94 -10.61
N ASP A 90 5.42 -4.13 -9.94
CA ASP A 90 6.22 -4.52 -8.79
C ASP A 90 5.31 -4.72 -7.57
N VAL A 91 5.75 -5.49 -6.59
CA VAL A 91 5.09 -5.61 -5.29
C VAL A 91 6.13 -5.57 -4.18
N GLY A 92 5.74 -5.16 -2.99
CA GLY A 92 6.57 -5.28 -1.81
C GLY A 92 6.42 -6.64 -1.15
N HIS A 93 7.52 -7.15 -0.57
CA HIS A 93 7.59 -8.42 0.15
C HIS A 93 8.16 -8.22 1.55
N VAL A 94 7.49 -8.78 2.56
CA VAL A 94 7.92 -8.74 3.96
C VAL A 94 7.70 -10.11 4.58
N GLY A 95 8.77 -10.80 4.92
CA GLY A 95 8.71 -12.14 5.52
C GLY A 95 8.04 -13.17 4.60
N THR A 96 6.78 -13.50 4.81
CA THR A 96 5.99 -14.42 3.99
C THR A 96 4.83 -13.74 3.24
N GLU A 97 4.70 -12.42 3.41
CA GLU A 97 3.56 -11.66 2.89
C GLU A 97 3.99 -10.67 1.81
N TYR A 98 3.11 -10.48 0.84
CA TYR A 98 3.24 -9.45 -0.18
C TYR A 98 2.26 -8.32 0.11
N PHE A 99 2.68 -7.10 -0.13
CA PHE A 99 1.79 -5.94 -0.16
C PHE A 99 1.85 -5.28 -1.54
N VAL A 100 0.71 -4.77 -1.98
CA VAL A 100 0.57 -4.24 -3.34
C VAL A 100 0.86 -2.75 -3.38
N ASN A 101 0.44 -2.02 -2.36
CA ASN A 101 0.49 -0.57 -2.36
C ASN A 101 1.28 0.03 -1.20
N VAL A 102 0.99 -0.33 0.06
CA VAL A 102 1.50 0.40 1.22
C VAL A 102 2.01 -0.52 2.31
N ALA A 103 3.21 -0.25 2.82
CA ALA A 103 3.66 -0.71 4.12
C ALA A 103 3.94 0.50 5.02
N SER A 104 3.58 0.44 6.30
CA SER A 104 3.84 1.54 7.24
C SER A 104 4.13 1.04 8.65
N ALA A 105 4.78 1.88 9.46
CA ALA A 105 4.89 1.67 10.90
C ALA A 105 5.04 3.00 11.64
N GLY A 106 4.66 2.99 12.93
CA GLY A 106 4.74 4.12 13.84
C GLY A 106 3.40 4.72 14.20
N MET A 107 3.35 6.01 14.50
CA MET A 107 2.18 6.68 15.07
C MET A 107 0.89 6.51 14.26
N LEU A 108 0.96 6.52 12.94
CA LEU A 108 -0.23 6.37 12.09
C LEU A 108 -0.80 4.95 12.14
N THR A 109 0.03 3.95 12.34
CA THR A 109 -0.37 2.54 12.38
C THR A 109 -1.22 2.25 13.61
N SER A 110 -0.82 2.75 14.79
CA SER A 110 -1.60 2.59 16.02
C SER A 110 -2.97 3.27 15.92
N VAL A 111 -3.04 4.48 15.36
CA VAL A 111 -4.31 5.19 15.14
C VAL A 111 -5.20 4.45 14.13
N ALA A 112 -4.61 3.89 13.07
CA ALA A 112 -5.35 3.15 12.05
C ALA A 112 -6.06 1.91 12.60
N HIS A 113 -5.42 1.19 13.51
CA HIS A 113 -5.97 -0.03 14.11
C HIS A 113 -6.97 0.25 15.24
N GLU A 114 -6.82 1.34 15.98
CA GLU A 114 -7.73 1.74 17.06
C GLU A 114 -9.07 2.30 16.56
N VAL A 115 -9.11 2.86 15.36
CA VAL A 115 -10.34 3.42 14.79
C VAL A 115 -11.23 2.30 14.27
N ASN A 116 -12.29 2.00 15.02
CA ASN A 116 -13.29 1.00 14.68
C ASN A 116 -13.83 1.21 13.25
N ALA A 117 -13.93 0.14 12.46
CA ALA A 117 -14.36 0.16 11.05
C ALA A 117 -15.68 0.95 10.82
N ARG A 118 -16.60 0.95 11.79
CA ARG A 118 -17.85 1.73 11.75
C ARG A 118 -17.61 3.24 11.75
N LEU A 119 -16.56 3.71 12.41
CA LEU A 119 -16.22 5.14 12.47
C LEU A 119 -15.58 5.61 11.15
N LYS A 120 -14.78 4.74 10.49
CA LYS A 120 -14.25 5.00 9.14
C LYS A 120 -15.38 5.29 8.13
N HIS A 121 -16.48 4.52 8.20
CA HIS A 121 -17.63 4.71 7.31
C HIS A 121 -18.47 5.95 7.64
N ALA A 122 -18.62 6.29 8.95
CA ALA A 122 -19.52 7.37 9.37
C ALA A 122 -18.92 8.77 9.21
N MET A 123 -17.60 8.93 9.33
CA MET A 123 -16.96 10.25 9.43
C MET A 123 -16.09 10.63 8.22
N GLY A 124 -15.87 9.73 7.27
CA GLY A 124 -15.03 9.97 6.09
C GLY A 124 -13.53 10.15 6.40
N LYS A 125 -12.73 10.21 5.32
CA LYS A 125 -11.26 10.26 5.39
C LYS A 125 -10.73 11.46 6.20
N ALA A 126 -11.37 12.63 6.08
CA ALA A 126 -10.93 13.85 6.77
C ALA A 126 -10.99 13.76 8.30
N ALA A 127 -12.04 13.13 8.83
CA ALA A 127 -12.19 12.98 10.29
C ALA A 127 -11.21 11.95 10.88
N TYR A 128 -10.81 10.97 10.10
CA TYR A 128 -9.74 10.03 10.45
C TYR A 128 -8.41 10.76 10.67
N TYR A 129 -8.03 11.65 9.74
CA TYR A 129 -6.82 12.47 9.87
C TYR A 129 -6.93 13.49 11.01
N LEU A 130 -8.10 14.12 11.20
CA LEU A 130 -8.33 15.08 12.29
C LEU A 130 -8.28 14.41 13.67
N ARG A 131 -8.71 13.15 13.81
CA ARG A 131 -8.60 12.44 15.08
C ARG A 131 -7.16 12.06 15.39
N GLY A 132 -6.38 11.65 14.39
CA GLY A 132 -4.92 11.52 14.53
C GLY A 132 -4.26 12.82 15.02
N LEU A 133 -4.77 13.97 14.58
CA LEU A 133 -4.33 15.29 15.06
C LEU A 133 -4.82 15.60 16.50
N GLY A 134 -5.93 15.03 16.95
CA GLY A 134 -6.45 15.20 18.34
C GLY A 134 -5.64 14.44 19.40
N GLU A 135 -4.85 13.43 19.00
CA GLU A 135 -3.91 12.72 19.87
C GLU A 135 -2.53 13.41 19.96
N LEU A 136 -2.40 14.61 19.39
CA LEU A 136 -1.18 15.43 19.35
C LEU A 136 -0.36 15.56 20.66
N PRO A 137 -0.93 15.47 21.88
CA PRO A 137 -0.14 15.49 23.11
C PRO A 137 0.75 14.26 23.31
N ARG A 138 0.58 13.21 22.52
CA ARG A 138 1.31 11.93 22.64
C ARG A 138 2.15 11.60 21.40
N PHE A 139 2.85 12.60 20.85
CA PHE A 139 3.83 12.35 19.81
C PHE A 139 4.97 11.47 20.35
N HIS A 140 4.85 10.18 20.14
CA HIS A 140 5.98 9.27 20.31
C HIS A 140 6.81 9.30 19.04
N THR A 141 8.08 9.57 19.21
CA THR A 141 9.09 9.45 18.15
C THR A 141 9.83 8.15 18.36
N MET A 142 10.18 7.48 17.30
CA MET A 142 11.08 6.33 17.28
C MET A 142 12.40 6.73 16.62
N GLN A 143 13.50 6.16 17.09
CA GLN A 143 14.79 6.25 16.41
C GLN A 143 14.83 5.14 15.37
N LEU A 144 14.79 5.51 14.10
CA LEU A 144 14.85 4.58 12.99
C LEU A 144 16.29 4.44 12.50
N HIS A 145 16.72 3.20 12.35
CA HIS A 145 17.89 2.81 11.58
C HIS A 145 17.41 2.14 10.30
N ILE A 146 17.70 2.76 9.14
CA ILE A 146 17.24 2.32 7.84
C ILE A 146 18.44 2.03 6.97
N GLU A 147 18.63 0.77 6.58
CA GLU A 147 19.61 0.37 5.58
C GLU A 147 18.90 0.17 4.23
N THR A 148 19.48 0.69 3.17
CA THR A 148 19.04 0.46 1.79
C THR A 148 20.15 -0.20 0.97
N ASP A 149 19.93 -0.40 -0.32
CA ASP A 149 20.91 -1.01 -1.22
C ASP A 149 22.26 -0.27 -1.21
N ASP A 150 22.26 1.04 -0.99
CA ASP A 150 23.44 1.90 -1.15
C ASP A 150 23.70 2.87 0.00
N LYS A 151 22.78 3.04 0.95
CA LYS A 151 22.87 4.04 2.02
C LYS A 151 22.28 3.56 3.33
N VAL A 152 22.76 4.18 4.41
CA VAL A 152 22.23 4.01 5.77
C VAL A 152 21.76 5.36 6.29
N TYR A 153 20.64 5.36 7.00
CA TYR A 153 20.03 6.54 7.59
C TYR A 153 19.69 6.27 9.05
N ASP A 154 20.08 7.19 9.92
CA ASP A 154 19.65 7.24 11.32
C ASP A 154 18.80 8.49 11.51
N VAL A 155 17.54 8.31 11.91
CA VAL A 155 16.59 9.42 11.96
C VAL A 155 15.56 9.27 13.07
N ALA A 156 15.32 10.34 13.83
CA ALA A 156 14.18 10.44 14.72
C ALA A 156 12.92 10.75 13.90
N ALA A 157 11.90 9.90 13.99
CA ALA A 157 10.71 9.98 13.18
C ALA A 157 9.44 9.69 13.98
N TYR A 158 8.31 10.22 13.51
CA TYR A 158 6.99 9.88 14.02
C TYR A 158 6.44 8.59 13.39
N PHE A 159 6.69 8.40 12.10
CA PHE A 159 6.29 7.23 11.33
C PHE A 159 7.00 7.21 9.98
N PHE A 160 6.91 6.09 9.32
CA PHE A 160 7.24 5.98 7.90
C PHE A 160 6.12 5.28 7.14
N ILE A 161 6.06 5.56 5.84
CA ILE A 161 5.28 4.80 4.86
C ILE A 161 6.20 4.39 3.72
N ILE A 162 6.03 3.19 3.22
CA ILE A 162 6.66 2.69 1.98
C ILE A 162 5.53 2.43 1.01
N VAL A 163 5.64 2.96 -0.18
CA VAL A 163 4.57 2.91 -1.17
C VAL A 163 5.07 2.45 -2.53
N ASN A 164 4.20 1.79 -3.26
CA ASN A 164 4.43 1.32 -4.62
C ASN A 164 3.76 2.25 -5.65
N SER A 165 2.72 2.97 -5.26
CA SER A 165 2.00 3.89 -6.15
C SER A 165 1.98 5.33 -5.64
N THR A 166 1.54 6.27 -6.47
CA THR A 166 1.44 7.68 -6.08
C THR A 166 0.29 7.99 -5.12
N ILE A 167 -0.59 7.01 -4.83
CA ILE A 167 -1.77 7.18 -3.97
C ILE A 167 -1.65 6.28 -2.74
N ALA A 168 -1.70 6.85 -1.56
CA ALA A 168 -1.65 6.12 -0.30
C ALA A 168 -2.62 6.72 0.73
N GLY A 169 -3.38 5.87 1.44
CA GLY A 169 -4.34 6.29 2.48
C GLY A 169 -5.43 7.23 1.97
N GLY A 170 -5.77 7.18 0.69
CA GLY A 170 -6.72 8.08 0.03
C GLY A 170 -6.16 9.44 -0.34
N LEU A 171 -4.86 9.64 -0.17
CA LEU A 171 -4.17 10.86 -0.53
C LEU A 171 -3.54 10.70 -1.92
N LYS A 172 -4.05 11.47 -2.87
CA LYS A 172 -3.46 11.53 -4.21
C LYS A 172 -2.12 12.27 -4.14
N ASN A 173 -1.15 11.79 -4.91
CA ASN A 173 0.20 12.34 -4.95
C ASN A 173 0.95 12.26 -3.60
N ALA A 174 0.68 11.20 -2.81
CA ALA A 174 1.40 10.94 -1.55
C ALA A 174 2.89 10.66 -1.80
N ALA A 175 3.21 9.93 -2.86
CA ALA A 175 4.56 9.67 -3.31
C ALA A 175 4.70 10.05 -4.80
N PRO A 176 5.03 11.30 -5.11
CA PRO A 176 4.97 11.81 -6.48
C PRO A 176 6.02 11.20 -7.43
N LEU A 177 7.03 10.53 -6.91
CA LEU A 177 8.09 9.90 -7.70
C LEU A 177 7.86 8.38 -7.91
N ALA A 178 6.87 7.79 -7.23
CA ALA A 178 6.60 6.36 -7.29
C ALA A 178 6.19 5.89 -8.68
N LYS A 179 6.74 4.71 -9.06
CA LYS A 179 6.44 4.01 -10.31
C LYS A 179 6.18 2.55 -10.02
N LEU A 180 5.30 1.93 -10.79
CA LEU A 180 4.87 0.55 -10.57
C LEU A 180 5.84 -0.52 -11.11
N ASP A 181 6.86 -0.14 -11.90
CA ASP A 181 7.64 -1.09 -12.70
C ASP A 181 9.14 -0.79 -12.78
N ASP A 182 9.65 0.07 -11.88
CA ASP A 182 11.06 0.47 -11.87
C ASP A 182 11.95 -0.36 -10.94
N GLY A 183 11.39 -1.38 -10.28
CA GLY A 183 12.09 -2.27 -9.37
C GLY A 183 12.39 -1.64 -8.01
N LYS A 184 11.70 -0.57 -7.64
CA LYS A 184 11.88 0.17 -6.39
C LYS A 184 10.56 0.45 -5.70
N LEU A 185 10.66 0.69 -4.41
CA LEU A 185 9.60 1.26 -3.59
C LEU A 185 10.04 2.63 -3.07
N ASP A 186 9.08 3.45 -2.75
CA ASP A 186 9.27 4.82 -2.29
C ASP A 186 8.96 4.92 -0.80
N MET A 187 9.96 5.23 0.02
CA MET A 187 9.80 5.41 1.46
C MET A 187 9.74 6.89 1.80
N LEU A 188 8.72 7.27 2.54
CA LEU A 188 8.59 8.60 3.14
C LEU A 188 8.66 8.46 4.66
N VAL A 189 9.66 9.06 5.25
CA VAL A 189 9.82 9.13 6.71
C VAL A 189 9.46 10.52 7.16
N VAL A 190 8.45 10.65 8.02
CA VAL A 190 8.11 11.92 8.66
C VAL A 190 8.98 12.11 9.89
N ARG A 191 9.95 13.00 9.75
CA ARG A 191 10.96 13.29 10.78
C ARG A 191 10.34 13.96 12.00
N GLN A 192 10.98 13.80 13.13
CA GLN A 192 10.68 14.62 14.31
C GLN A 192 10.85 16.10 13.96
N CYS A 193 9.80 16.88 14.20
CA CYS A 193 9.76 18.31 13.95
C CYS A 193 8.89 19.01 14.98
N SER A 194 8.88 20.34 14.96
CA SER A 194 7.99 21.11 15.85
C SER A 194 6.51 20.95 15.45
N LEU A 195 5.61 21.17 16.40
CA LEU A 195 4.17 21.08 16.14
C LEU A 195 3.70 21.99 14.99
N PRO A 196 4.15 23.26 14.87
CA PRO A 196 3.78 24.09 13.72
C PRO A 196 4.25 23.52 12.38
N GLU A 197 5.46 22.92 12.32
CA GLU A 197 6.00 22.30 11.12
C GLU A 197 5.20 21.03 10.76
N PHE A 198 4.86 20.21 11.75
CA PHE A 198 4.02 19.05 11.53
C PHE A 198 2.62 19.44 11.00
N MET A 199 2.01 20.49 11.57
CA MET A 199 0.72 21.01 11.09
C MET A 199 0.80 21.55 9.67
N ALA A 200 1.90 22.23 9.32
CA ALA A 200 2.15 22.71 7.96
C ALA A 200 2.30 21.53 6.97
N LEU A 201 3.04 20.48 7.37
CA LEU A 201 3.18 19.27 6.59
C LEU A 201 1.82 18.57 6.40
N ALA A 202 1.04 18.40 7.46
CA ALA A 202 -0.30 17.83 7.37
C ALA A 202 -1.22 18.62 6.44
N ALA A 203 -1.16 19.95 6.48
CA ALA A 203 -1.91 20.82 5.56
C ALA A 203 -1.46 20.64 4.11
N SER A 204 -0.15 20.48 3.85
CA SER A 204 0.37 20.23 2.50
C SER A 204 -0.09 18.87 1.95
N VAL A 205 -0.13 17.84 2.81
CA VAL A 205 -0.66 16.51 2.48
C VAL A 205 -2.13 16.59 2.08
N ILE A 206 -2.96 17.28 2.88
CA ILE A 206 -4.39 17.50 2.59
C ILE A 206 -4.56 18.29 1.27
N ALA A 207 -3.71 19.28 1.03
CA ALA A 207 -3.70 20.06 -0.19
C ALA A 207 -3.12 19.32 -1.42
N ARG A 208 -2.69 18.05 -1.24
CA ARG A 208 -2.05 17.21 -2.28
C ARG A 208 -0.76 17.80 -2.85
N ARG A 209 0.01 18.50 -2.01
CA ARG A 209 1.25 19.23 -2.37
C ARG A 209 2.42 18.74 -1.53
N ILE A 210 2.62 17.41 -1.46
CA ILE A 210 3.79 16.85 -0.80
C ILE A 210 5.02 17.20 -1.64
N ASP A 211 5.97 17.88 -1.00
CA ASP A 211 7.28 18.14 -1.58
C ASP A 211 8.26 17.08 -1.06
N PRO A 212 8.80 16.22 -1.94
CA PRO A 212 9.81 15.23 -1.55
C PRO A 212 11.09 15.86 -0.97
N GLN A 213 11.30 17.16 -1.18
CA GLN A 213 12.46 17.91 -0.67
C GLN A 213 12.13 18.68 0.63
N ASP A 214 10.92 18.54 1.20
CA ASP A 214 10.62 19.15 2.49
C ASP A 214 11.60 18.62 3.56
N LYS A 215 12.19 19.54 4.33
CA LYS A 215 13.17 19.20 5.38
C LYS A 215 12.65 18.23 6.43
N ASN A 216 11.33 18.17 6.65
CA ASN A 216 10.66 17.29 7.60
C ASN A 216 10.31 15.92 7.01
N ILE A 217 10.58 15.72 5.72
CA ILE A 217 10.43 14.45 5.02
C ILE A 217 11.82 13.93 4.65
N LEU A 218 12.07 12.64 4.91
CA LEU A 218 13.16 11.92 4.28
C LEU A 218 12.54 11.01 3.23
N TYR A 219 12.79 11.33 1.96
CA TYR A 219 12.31 10.56 0.82
C TYR A 219 13.42 9.64 0.30
N ILE A 220 13.16 8.34 0.19
CA ILE A 220 14.13 7.34 -0.22
C ILE A 220 13.49 6.43 -1.26
N GLN A 221 14.19 6.17 -2.37
CA GLN A 221 13.83 5.15 -3.36
C GLN A 221 14.88 4.04 -3.31
N ALA A 222 14.45 2.79 -3.09
CA ALA A 222 15.34 1.64 -3.01
C ALA A 222 14.62 0.34 -3.39
N ALA A 223 15.39 -0.68 -3.77
CA ALA A 223 14.86 -2.02 -3.99
C ALA A 223 14.72 -2.79 -2.66
N THR A 224 15.53 -2.46 -1.67
CA THR A 224 15.52 -3.12 -0.36
C THR A 224 15.60 -2.10 0.77
N PHE A 225 14.80 -2.33 1.81
CA PHE A 225 14.85 -1.59 3.06
C PHE A 225 14.97 -2.56 4.23
N LYS A 226 15.99 -2.37 5.08
CA LYS A 226 16.02 -2.98 6.40
C LYS A 226 15.73 -1.88 7.41
N VAL A 227 14.64 -2.02 8.13
CA VAL A 227 14.15 -0.99 9.05
C VAL A 227 14.14 -1.52 10.47
N GLN A 228 14.85 -0.84 11.37
CA GLN A 228 14.88 -1.12 12.80
C GLN A 228 14.43 0.13 13.56
N ALA A 229 13.84 -0.07 14.72
CA ALA A 229 13.49 1.00 15.65
C ALA A 229 14.03 0.68 17.06
N ASP A 230 14.24 1.71 17.87
CA ASP A 230 14.62 1.59 19.29
C ASP A 230 13.50 1.03 20.16
N GLU A 231 12.26 1.14 19.72
CA GLU A 231 11.06 0.59 20.39
C GLU A 231 10.31 -0.38 19.47
N PRO A 232 9.62 -1.40 20.01
CA PRO A 232 8.77 -2.26 19.24
C PRO A 232 7.64 -1.47 18.57
N ALA A 233 7.53 -1.57 17.25
CA ALA A 233 6.43 -0.97 16.50
C ALA A 233 5.79 -2.01 15.59
N GLU A 234 4.47 -2.05 15.58
CA GLU A 234 3.69 -2.89 14.69
C GLU A 234 3.64 -2.24 13.31
N SER A 235 3.73 -3.04 12.25
CA SER A 235 3.56 -2.56 10.89
C SER A 235 2.14 -2.77 10.40
N ASP A 236 1.82 -2.09 9.31
CA ASP A 236 0.61 -2.25 8.52
C ASP A 236 1.01 -2.55 7.08
N LEU A 237 0.37 -3.53 6.47
CA LEU A 237 0.56 -3.91 5.07
C LEU A 237 -0.79 -3.84 4.35
N ASP A 238 -0.99 -2.84 3.49
CA ASP A 238 -2.24 -2.56 2.75
C ASP A 238 -3.47 -2.42 3.66
N GLY A 239 -3.30 -1.88 4.87
CA GLY A 239 -4.38 -1.67 5.84
C GLY A 239 -4.65 -2.83 6.78
N GLU A 240 -3.82 -3.87 6.75
CA GLU A 240 -3.88 -5.01 7.67
C GLU A 240 -2.64 -5.05 8.56
N ARG A 241 -2.77 -5.65 9.74
CA ARG A 241 -1.65 -5.80 10.67
C ARG A 241 -0.56 -6.66 10.05
N GLY A 242 0.66 -6.11 10.05
CA GLY A 242 1.88 -6.77 9.62
C GLY A 242 2.75 -7.21 10.80
N PRO A 243 3.95 -7.75 10.52
CA PRO A 243 4.93 -8.10 11.55
C PRO A 243 5.49 -6.86 12.24
N HIS A 244 6.04 -7.06 13.46
CA HIS A 244 6.74 -6.00 14.18
C HIS A 244 8.10 -5.68 13.57
N LEU A 245 8.58 -4.46 13.78
CA LEU A 245 9.98 -4.11 13.52
C LEU A 245 10.92 -5.00 14.39
N PRO A 246 12.10 -5.40 13.90
CA PRO A 246 12.71 -4.99 12.63
C PRO A 246 12.11 -5.69 11.40
N LEU A 247 12.10 -4.99 10.26
CA LEU A 247 11.59 -5.51 9.00
C LEU A 247 12.66 -5.49 7.91
N ILE A 248 12.63 -6.50 7.07
CA ILE A 248 13.28 -6.50 5.75
C ILE A 248 12.16 -6.42 4.72
N ILE A 249 12.19 -5.38 3.91
CA ILE A 249 11.19 -5.09 2.89
C ILE A 249 11.94 -5.12 1.55
N GLU A 250 11.50 -5.99 0.66
CA GLU A 250 12.12 -6.18 -0.65
C GLU A 250 11.11 -5.86 -1.75
N THR A 251 11.56 -5.21 -2.81
CA THR A 251 10.78 -5.09 -4.03
C THR A 251 10.91 -6.39 -4.82
N VAL A 252 9.79 -6.98 -5.20
CA VAL A 252 9.75 -8.06 -6.19
C VAL A 252 9.39 -7.42 -7.53
N PRO A 253 10.38 -7.23 -8.42
CA PRO A 253 10.15 -6.51 -9.66
C PRO A 253 9.28 -7.30 -10.62
N LYS A 254 8.34 -6.62 -11.28
CA LYS A 254 7.46 -7.21 -12.30
C LYS A 254 6.74 -8.47 -11.83
N ALA A 255 6.37 -8.48 -10.54
CA ALA A 255 5.84 -9.66 -9.85
C ALA A 255 4.48 -10.10 -10.37
N ILE A 256 3.65 -9.15 -10.77
CA ILE A 256 2.29 -9.41 -11.26
C ILE A 256 2.05 -8.72 -12.60
N ARG A 257 1.06 -9.23 -13.34
CA ARG A 257 0.53 -8.57 -14.53
C ARG A 257 -0.88 -8.05 -14.23
N LEU A 258 -1.11 -6.80 -14.56
CA LEU A 258 -2.40 -6.13 -14.34
C LEU A 258 -3.01 -5.75 -15.69
N PHE A 259 -4.28 -6.04 -15.88
CA PHE A 259 -5.05 -5.45 -16.97
C PHE A 259 -5.24 -3.96 -16.72
N ILE A 260 -5.09 -3.14 -17.77
CA ILE A 260 -5.24 -1.67 -17.71
C ILE A 260 -6.18 -1.18 -18.81
#